data_c624e1fec07dbb4c36d63b56ff96f0dc
#
_entry.id   c624e1fec07dbb4c36d63b56ff96f0dc
#
_cell.length_a   1.000
_cell.length_b   1.000
_cell.length_c   1.000
_cell.angle_alpha   90.00
_cell.angle_beta   90.00
_cell.angle_gamma   90.00
#
_symmetry.space_group_name_H-M   'P 1'
#
loop_
_entity.id
_entity.type
_entity.pdbx_description
1 polymer ?
#
loop_
_entity_poly.entity_id
_entity_poly.type
_entity_poly.pdbx_seq_one_letter_code
_entity_poly.pdbx_strand_id
1 'polypeptide(L)'
;CFCNEELFGAGQTGFKLAMKEDYDVVIQFDGDGQHSAKYIDAMVKEIENGNDIVIGSRFVSEKKPFTARMIGSRLIAGAIKIVTGKKVMDPTSGFRAYGKACIKDYALDMNNPPEPDTLVYMYRKNRKIKEIQVQMSEREFGESYLNLVNTIKYMSRMMVSIFLIQPFRKV
;
A
#
# COMPACT_ATOMS: atom_id res chain seq x y z
N CYS A 1 4.99 -20.54 -2.27
CA CYS A 1 4.62 -19.16 -2.55
C CYS A 1 5.81 -18.39 -3.13
N PHE A 2 6.23 -18.74 -4.36
CA PHE A 2 7.51 -18.30 -4.95
C PHE A 2 7.46 -16.92 -5.64
N CYS A 3 6.29 -16.35 -5.86
CA CYS A 3 6.18 -15.11 -6.65
C CYS A 3 6.42 -13.82 -5.87
N ASN A 4 6.46 -13.87 -4.54
CA ASN A 4 6.56 -12.66 -3.72
C ASN A 4 7.99 -12.29 -3.31
N GLU A 5 8.95 -13.22 -3.34
CA GLU A 5 10.31 -12.93 -2.88
C GLU A 5 11.07 -12.04 -3.87
N GLU A 6 10.88 -12.23 -5.17
CA GLU A 6 11.53 -11.38 -6.18
C GLU A 6 10.92 -9.97 -6.21
N LEU A 7 9.60 -9.85 -6.17
CA LEU A 7 8.91 -8.56 -6.11
C LEU A 7 9.18 -7.83 -4.79
N PHE A 8 9.28 -8.58 -3.70
CA PHE A 8 9.67 -8.11 -2.38
C PHE A 8 11.10 -7.55 -2.39
N GLY A 9 12.05 -8.32 -2.92
CA GLY A 9 13.44 -7.91 -3.04
C GLY A 9 13.61 -6.66 -3.91
N ALA A 10 12.86 -6.56 -5.01
CA ALA A 10 12.88 -5.40 -5.89
C ALA A 10 12.35 -4.14 -5.20
N GLY A 11 11.21 -4.23 -4.51
CA GLY A 11 10.63 -3.10 -3.78
C GLY A 11 11.57 -2.58 -2.68
N GLN A 12 12.13 -3.47 -1.86
CA GLN A 12 13.06 -3.09 -0.80
C GLN A 12 14.37 -2.52 -1.36
N THR A 13 14.88 -3.07 -2.46
CA THR A 13 16.05 -2.53 -3.16
C THR A 13 15.78 -1.13 -3.68
N GLY A 14 14.58 -0.87 -4.21
CA GLY A 14 14.14 0.45 -4.64
C GLY A 14 14.14 1.47 -3.49
N PHE A 15 13.60 1.13 -2.32
CA PHE A 15 13.64 2.01 -1.16
C PHE A 15 15.06 2.27 -0.63
N LYS A 16 15.91 1.23 -0.60
CA LYS A 16 17.33 1.39 -0.20
C LYS A 16 18.09 2.27 -1.17
N LEU A 17 17.88 2.10 -2.47
CA LEU A 17 18.48 2.95 -3.49
C LEU A 17 18.00 4.39 -3.34
N ALA A 18 16.69 4.60 -3.20
CA ALA A 18 16.12 5.93 -3.03
C ALA A 18 16.66 6.64 -1.78
N MET A 19 16.81 5.91 -0.68
CA MET A 19 17.44 6.46 0.53
C MET A 19 18.92 6.79 0.30
N LYS A 20 19.67 5.93 -0.40
CA LYS A 20 21.11 6.14 -0.68
C LYS A 20 21.34 7.36 -1.57
N GLU A 21 20.51 7.52 -2.59
CA GLU A 21 20.61 8.63 -3.56
C GLU A 21 19.83 9.88 -3.10
N ASP A 22 19.34 9.89 -1.86
CA ASP A 22 18.63 10.98 -1.18
C ASP A 22 17.38 11.49 -1.93
N TYR A 23 16.63 10.61 -2.57
CA TYR A 23 15.35 10.96 -3.19
C TYR A 23 14.31 11.39 -2.15
N ASP A 24 13.54 12.42 -2.47
CA ASP A 24 12.48 12.96 -1.61
C ASP A 24 11.18 12.18 -1.72
N VAL A 25 10.91 11.57 -2.87
CA VAL A 25 9.68 10.83 -3.15
C VAL A 25 9.97 9.53 -3.90
N VAL A 26 9.35 8.45 -3.46
CA VAL A 26 9.29 7.17 -4.19
C VAL A 26 7.85 6.88 -4.57
N ILE A 27 7.62 6.47 -5.80
CA ILE A 27 6.30 6.07 -6.28
C ILE A 27 6.31 4.61 -6.65
N GLN A 28 5.44 3.84 -6.01
CA GLN A 28 5.13 2.48 -6.42
C GLN A 28 4.12 2.53 -7.57
N PHE A 29 4.52 1.97 -8.69
CA PHE A 29 3.74 1.99 -9.93
C PHE A 29 3.83 0.62 -10.60
N ASP A 30 2.69 -0.05 -10.77
CA ASP A 30 2.66 -1.37 -11.40
C ASP A 30 2.69 -1.24 -12.93
N GLY A 31 3.47 -2.11 -13.58
CA GLY A 31 3.66 -2.10 -15.04
C GLY A 31 2.58 -2.86 -15.82
N ASP A 32 1.42 -3.14 -15.23
CA ASP A 32 0.32 -3.91 -15.83
C ASP A 32 -0.72 -3.06 -16.59
N GLY A 33 -0.44 -1.76 -16.75
CA GLY A 33 -1.33 -0.82 -17.44
C GLY A 33 -2.49 -0.29 -16.60
N GLN A 34 -2.67 -0.76 -15.35
CA GLN A 34 -3.78 -0.30 -14.49
C GLN A 34 -3.60 1.12 -13.97
N HIS A 35 -2.36 1.54 -13.74
CA HIS A 35 -2.04 2.84 -13.16
C HIS A 35 -1.79 3.89 -14.25
N SER A 36 -2.38 5.07 -14.11
CA SER A 36 -2.16 6.19 -15.03
C SER A 36 -1.15 7.18 -14.48
N ALA A 37 -0.11 7.48 -15.25
CA ALA A 37 0.94 8.43 -14.89
C ALA A 37 0.41 9.86 -14.65
N LYS A 38 -0.77 10.22 -15.18
CA LYS A 38 -1.39 11.54 -14.99
C LYS A 38 -1.64 11.93 -13.53
N TYR A 39 -1.64 10.96 -12.61
CA TYR A 39 -1.85 11.22 -11.17
C TYR A 39 -0.54 11.42 -10.40
N ILE A 40 0.63 11.17 -11.01
CA ILE A 40 1.93 11.26 -10.35
C ILE A 40 2.15 12.66 -9.75
N ASP A 41 1.95 13.71 -10.54
CA ASP A 41 2.15 15.09 -10.09
C ASP A 41 1.24 15.44 -8.90
N ALA A 42 -0.02 14.97 -8.92
CA ALA A 42 -0.94 15.19 -7.81
C ALA A 42 -0.49 14.45 -6.54
N MET A 43 0.08 13.24 -6.67
CA MET A 43 0.61 12.48 -5.53
C MET A 43 1.86 13.13 -4.95
N VAL A 44 2.78 13.59 -5.81
CA VAL A 44 3.99 14.32 -5.38
C VAL A 44 3.60 15.58 -4.64
N LYS A 45 2.68 16.38 -5.18
CA LYS A 45 2.18 17.59 -4.53
C LYS A 45 1.59 17.33 -3.14
N GLU A 46 0.90 16.22 -2.95
CA GLU A 46 0.39 15.86 -1.62
C GLU A 46 1.50 15.43 -0.65
N ILE A 47 2.59 14.85 -1.12
CA ILE A 47 3.80 14.64 -0.29
C ILE A 47 4.43 15.99 0.10
N GLU A 48 4.57 16.92 -0.84
CA GLU A 48 5.08 18.28 -0.60
C GLU A 48 4.20 19.07 0.39
N ASN A 49 2.87 18.81 0.39
CA ASN A 49 1.92 19.36 1.37
C ASN A 49 2.09 18.76 2.78
N GLY A 50 3.10 17.89 3.00
CA GLY A 50 3.45 17.34 4.30
C GLY A 50 2.75 16.04 4.66
N ASN A 51 2.24 15.30 3.68
CA ASN A 51 1.82 13.92 3.89
C ASN A 51 3.02 12.99 3.71
N ASP A 52 3.08 11.91 4.50
CA ASP A 52 4.18 10.94 4.45
C ASP A 52 3.90 9.82 3.44
N ILE A 53 2.63 9.45 3.25
CA ILE A 53 2.17 8.47 2.27
C ILE A 53 0.95 9.02 1.55
N VAL A 54 0.93 8.88 0.22
CA VAL A 54 -0.25 9.17 -0.59
C VAL A 54 -0.69 7.90 -1.31
N ILE A 55 -1.95 7.52 -1.14
CA ILE A 55 -2.54 6.33 -1.79
C ILE A 55 -3.44 6.80 -2.91
N GLY A 56 -3.18 6.33 -4.12
CA GLY A 56 -4.12 6.44 -5.24
C GLY A 56 -5.30 5.49 -5.01
N SER A 57 -6.40 6.01 -4.50
CA SER A 57 -7.58 5.26 -4.10
C SER A 57 -8.67 5.32 -5.17
N ARG A 58 -9.28 4.20 -5.47
CA ARG A 58 -10.42 4.09 -6.39
C ARG A 58 -11.73 4.56 -5.75
N PHE A 59 -11.75 4.73 -4.44
CA PHE A 59 -12.98 4.79 -3.65
C PHE A 59 -13.07 5.97 -2.69
N VAL A 60 -12.38 7.08 -2.98
CA VAL A 60 -12.53 8.31 -2.19
C VAL A 60 -13.89 8.91 -2.44
N SER A 61 -14.29 9.06 -3.70
CA SER A 61 -15.59 9.60 -4.12
C SER A 61 -16.55 8.55 -4.69
N GLU A 62 -16.05 7.35 -4.99
CA GLU A 62 -16.85 6.28 -5.59
C GLU A 62 -17.16 5.16 -4.59
N LYS A 63 -18.29 4.49 -4.77
CA LYS A 63 -18.69 3.36 -3.93
C LYS A 63 -17.96 2.10 -4.37
N LYS A 64 -17.39 1.35 -3.42
CA LYS A 64 -16.84 0.02 -3.69
C LYS A 64 -17.93 -0.92 -4.20
N PRO A 65 -17.74 -1.60 -5.34
CA PRO A 65 -18.68 -2.61 -5.82
C PRO A 65 -18.71 -3.84 -4.89
N PHE A 66 -19.78 -4.63 -4.97
CA PHE A 66 -19.95 -5.87 -4.22
C PHE A 66 -19.35 -7.04 -5.00
N THR A 67 -18.02 -7.18 -4.96
CA THR A 67 -17.30 -8.33 -5.52
C THR A 67 -16.51 -9.02 -4.40
N ALA A 68 -16.18 -10.31 -4.55
CA ALA A 68 -15.39 -11.06 -3.56
C ALA A 68 -14.07 -10.34 -3.21
N ARG A 69 -13.38 -9.80 -4.21
CA ARG A 69 -12.15 -8.99 -4.03
C ARG A 69 -12.41 -7.74 -3.18
N MET A 70 -13.53 -7.06 -3.40
CA MET A 70 -13.86 -5.84 -2.66
C MET A 70 -14.38 -6.12 -1.25
N ILE A 71 -14.97 -7.29 -1.01
CA ILE A 71 -15.27 -7.75 0.36
C ILE A 71 -13.98 -7.92 1.14
N GLY A 72 -12.97 -8.59 0.56
CA GLY A 72 -11.64 -8.70 1.17
C GLY A 72 -11.01 -7.34 1.49
N SER A 73 -11.06 -6.40 0.55
CA SER A 73 -10.56 -5.03 0.78
C SER A 73 -11.32 -4.30 1.89
N ARG A 74 -12.65 -4.52 2.04
CA ARG A 74 -13.42 -3.95 3.17
C ARG A 74 -13.04 -4.56 4.51
N LEU A 75 -12.79 -5.87 4.56
CA LEU A 75 -12.35 -6.54 5.77
C LEU A 75 -10.98 -6.00 6.24
N ILE A 76 -10.02 -5.85 5.32
CA ILE A 76 -8.71 -5.25 5.62
C ILE A 76 -8.88 -3.80 6.11
N ALA A 77 -9.68 -2.97 5.43
CA ALA A 77 -9.94 -1.60 5.84
C ALA A 77 -10.58 -1.53 7.24
N GLY A 78 -11.53 -2.44 7.52
CA GLY A 78 -12.16 -2.59 8.83
C GLY A 78 -11.16 -2.96 9.92
N ALA A 79 -10.29 -3.94 9.66
CA ALA A 79 -9.25 -4.36 10.59
C ALA A 79 -8.26 -3.22 10.91
N ILE A 80 -7.78 -2.51 9.88
CA ILE A 80 -6.92 -1.33 10.08
C ILE A 80 -7.62 -0.29 10.95
N LYS A 81 -8.92 -0.01 10.68
CA LYS A 81 -9.70 0.95 11.46
C LYS A 81 -9.85 0.53 12.93
N ILE A 82 -10.09 -0.76 13.20
CA ILE A 82 -10.22 -1.29 14.57
C ILE A 82 -8.92 -1.08 15.34
N VAL A 83 -7.77 -1.39 14.73
CA VAL A 83 -6.46 -1.35 15.39
C VAL A 83 -5.92 0.07 15.53
N THR A 84 -6.17 0.95 14.54
CA THR A 84 -5.54 2.28 14.48
C THR A 84 -6.49 3.44 14.78
N GLY A 85 -7.81 3.20 14.75
CA GLY A 85 -8.82 4.26 14.76
C GLY A 85 -8.91 5.06 13.45
N LYS A 86 -8.03 4.80 12.47
CA LYS A 86 -7.93 5.55 11.21
C LYS A 86 -8.69 4.84 10.09
N LYS A 87 -9.35 5.63 9.24
CA LYS A 87 -10.10 5.12 8.09
C LYS A 87 -9.22 5.18 6.84
N VAL A 88 -9.12 4.06 6.13
CA VAL A 88 -8.51 3.96 4.80
C VAL A 88 -9.55 3.37 3.86
N MET A 89 -9.78 4.02 2.71
CA MET A 89 -10.81 3.60 1.77
C MET A 89 -10.31 2.47 0.87
N ASP A 90 -9.06 2.53 0.40
CA ASP A 90 -8.48 1.54 -0.52
C ASP A 90 -7.11 1.04 -0.05
N PRO A 91 -7.03 0.29 1.07
CA PRO A 91 -5.75 -0.19 1.59
C PRO A 91 -5.05 -1.18 0.66
N THR A 92 -5.77 -1.75 -0.29
CA THR A 92 -5.24 -2.73 -1.25
C THR A 92 -4.75 -2.12 -2.56
N SER A 93 -4.78 -0.79 -2.69
CA SER A 93 -4.18 -0.11 -3.83
C SER A 93 -2.65 -0.23 -3.78
N GLY A 94 -2.04 -0.67 -4.89
CA GLY A 94 -0.58 -0.69 -5.10
C GLY A 94 -0.04 0.66 -5.59
N PHE A 95 -0.89 1.60 -6.00
CA PHE A 95 -0.45 2.91 -6.45
C PHE A 95 -0.24 3.84 -5.26
N ARG A 96 1.02 4.01 -4.86
CA ARG A 96 1.37 4.78 -3.65
C ARG A 96 2.60 5.64 -3.86
N ALA A 97 2.58 6.85 -3.30
CA ALA A 97 3.76 7.69 -3.15
C ALA A 97 4.20 7.73 -1.68
N TYR A 98 5.50 7.74 -1.48
CA TYR A 98 6.15 7.73 -0.17
C TYR A 98 7.12 8.89 -0.06
N GLY A 99 6.97 9.72 0.96
CA GLY A 99 7.91 10.78 1.30
C GLY A 99 9.15 10.25 2.04
N LYS A 100 10.15 11.10 2.17
CA LYS A 100 11.49 10.80 2.69
C LYS A 100 11.50 10.02 4.02
N ALA A 101 10.59 10.36 4.93
CA ALA A 101 10.49 9.67 6.21
C ALA A 101 10.06 8.19 6.05
N CYS A 102 9.11 7.91 5.15
CA CYS A 102 8.67 6.56 4.85
C CYS A 102 9.68 5.79 3.99
N ILE A 103 10.40 6.45 3.10
CA ILE A 103 11.51 5.84 2.35
C ILE A 103 12.51 5.25 3.34
N LYS A 104 12.90 6.02 4.37
CA LYS A 104 13.81 5.57 5.43
C LYS A 104 13.23 4.41 6.24
N ASP A 105 11.95 4.50 6.64
CA ASP A 105 11.27 3.44 7.38
C ASP A 105 11.26 2.12 6.60
N TYR A 106 10.92 2.15 5.30
CA TYR A 106 10.92 0.95 4.46
C TYR A 106 12.33 0.43 4.17
N ALA A 107 13.32 1.30 3.99
CA ALA A 107 14.70 0.90 3.70
C ALA A 107 15.39 0.23 4.89
N LEU A 108 15.12 0.68 6.13
CA LEU A 108 15.85 0.26 7.33
C LEU A 108 15.04 -0.65 8.26
N ASP A 109 13.77 -0.32 8.50
CA ASP A 109 13.00 -0.94 9.58
C ASP A 109 12.08 -2.05 9.09
N MET A 110 11.76 -2.05 7.81
CA MET A 110 10.76 -2.97 7.28
C MET A 110 11.37 -3.99 6.34
N ASN A 111 11.43 -5.24 6.79
CA ASN A 111 11.73 -6.39 5.92
C ASN A 111 10.47 -6.93 5.23
N ASN A 112 9.51 -6.07 4.93
CA ASN A 112 8.24 -6.41 4.30
C ASN A 112 7.92 -5.42 3.18
N PRO A 113 7.31 -5.88 2.07
CA PRO A 113 6.84 -4.98 1.02
C PRO A 113 5.76 -4.02 1.57
N PRO A 114 5.49 -2.90 0.90
CA PRO A 114 4.45 -1.96 1.29
C PRO A 114 3.04 -2.54 1.05
N GLU A 115 2.68 -3.55 1.81
CA GLU A 115 1.35 -4.19 1.82
C GLU A 115 0.36 -3.44 2.73
N PRO A 116 -0.95 -3.77 2.68
CA PRO A 116 -1.98 -3.11 3.48
C PRO A 116 -1.73 -3.10 5.00
N ASP A 117 -1.17 -4.18 5.54
CA ASP A 117 -0.89 -4.33 6.98
C ASP A 117 0.19 -3.36 7.48
N THR A 118 1.13 -2.97 6.62
CA THR A 118 2.19 -2.01 6.96
C THR A 118 1.64 -0.62 7.26
N LEU A 119 0.42 -0.29 6.79
CA LEU A 119 -0.24 0.97 7.14
C LEU A 119 -0.50 1.08 8.65
N VAL A 120 -0.73 -0.04 9.35
CA VAL A 120 -0.88 -0.05 10.82
C VAL A 120 0.41 0.45 11.48
N TYR A 121 1.55 -0.07 11.06
CA TYR A 121 2.85 0.35 11.57
C TYR A 121 3.12 1.84 11.26
N MET A 122 2.80 2.29 10.04
CA MET A 122 2.96 3.69 9.66
C MET A 122 2.09 4.62 10.49
N TYR A 123 0.83 4.26 10.78
CA TYR A 123 -0.03 5.05 11.68
C TYR A 123 0.52 5.10 13.12
N ARG A 124 1.12 4.01 13.62
CA ARG A 124 1.78 4.01 14.94
C ARG A 124 3.02 4.89 14.98
N LYS A 125 3.73 5.03 13.88
CA LYS A 125 4.81 6.02 13.70
C LYS A 125 4.30 7.46 13.52
N ASN A 126 2.99 7.68 13.67
CA ASN A 126 2.33 8.97 13.42
C ASN A 126 2.53 9.50 11.99
N ARG A 127 2.72 8.62 11.00
CA ARG A 127 2.81 9.02 9.60
C ARG A 127 1.46 9.50 9.10
N LYS A 128 1.48 10.61 8.37
CA LYS A 128 0.29 11.19 7.74
C LYS A 128 0.02 10.47 6.42
N ILE A 129 -1.14 9.81 6.34
CA ILE A 129 -1.56 9.06 5.16
C ILE A 129 -2.75 9.76 4.53
N LYS A 130 -2.65 10.10 3.27
CA LYS A 130 -3.67 10.74 2.43
C LYS A 130 -4.13 9.79 1.34
N GLU A 131 -5.41 9.82 1.02
CA GLU A 131 -5.93 9.16 -0.19
C GLU A 131 -6.36 10.23 -1.19
N ILE A 132 -6.02 10.03 -2.46
CA ILE A 132 -6.54 10.83 -3.58
C ILE A 132 -7.34 9.93 -4.52
N GLN A 133 -8.41 10.46 -5.11
CA GLN A 133 -9.21 9.72 -6.08
C GLN A 133 -8.41 9.51 -7.36
N VAL A 134 -8.29 8.24 -7.77
CA VAL A 134 -7.72 7.87 -9.06
C VAL A 134 -8.69 6.96 -9.82
N GLN A 135 -8.62 7.00 -11.13
CA GLN A 135 -9.25 6.01 -12.00
C GLN A 135 -8.18 5.00 -12.40
N MET A 136 -8.48 3.73 -12.25
CA MET A 136 -7.64 2.63 -12.71
C MET A 136 -8.30 1.97 -13.91
N SER A 137 -7.50 1.69 -14.91
CA SER A 137 -7.92 0.92 -16.10
C SER A 137 -8.09 -0.56 -15.75
N GLU A 138 -8.75 -1.30 -16.60
CA GLU A 138 -8.68 -2.76 -16.55
C GLU A 138 -7.25 -3.20 -16.85
N ARG A 139 -6.85 -4.35 -16.31
CA ARG A 139 -5.50 -4.89 -16.52
C ARG A 139 -5.35 -5.26 -17.98
N GLU A 140 -4.34 -4.70 -18.66
CA GLU A 140 -4.03 -4.99 -20.06
C GLU A 140 -3.14 -6.24 -20.20
N PHE A 141 -2.31 -6.54 -19.19
CA PHE A 141 -1.33 -7.62 -19.21
C PHE A 141 -1.34 -8.45 -17.92
N GLY A 142 -1.11 -9.75 -18.07
CA GLY A 142 -0.94 -10.70 -16.95
C GLY A 142 -2.25 -11.27 -16.42
N GLU A 143 -2.15 -12.47 -15.84
CA GLU A 143 -3.26 -13.14 -15.17
C GLU A 143 -3.29 -12.79 -13.67
N SER A 144 -4.49 -12.80 -13.09
CA SER A 144 -4.63 -12.61 -11.65
C SER A 144 -4.14 -13.86 -10.92
N TYR A 145 -3.08 -13.74 -10.14
CA TYR A 145 -2.59 -14.82 -9.26
C TYR A 145 -3.58 -15.19 -8.12
N LEU A 146 -4.66 -14.45 -7.97
CA LEU A 146 -5.64 -14.65 -6.92
C LEU A 146 -6.71 -15.66 -7.35
N ASN A 147 -6.38 -16.95 -7.26
CA ASN A 147 -7.42 -17.98 -7.16
C ASN A 147 -8.02 -17.97 -5.73
N LEU A 148 -9.15 -18.64 -5.53
CA LEU A 148 -9.90 -18.62 -4.26
C LEU A 148 -9.02 -19.00 -3.06
N VAL A 149 -8.20 -20.04 -3.20
CA VAL A 149 -7.32 -20.55 -2.13
C VAL A 149 -6.24 -19.54 -1.78
N ASN A 150 -5.59 -18.95 -2.79
CA ASN A 150 -4.56 -17.93 -2.57
C ASN A 150 -5.14 -16.65 -1.98
N THR A 151 -6.37 -16.29 -2.34
CA THR A 151 -7.09 -15.15 -1.75
C THR A 151 -7.34 -15.39 -0.26
N ILE A 152 -7.82 -16.57 0.14
CA ILE A 152 -8.06 -16.91 1.55
C ILE A 152 -6.75 -16.89 2.34
N LYS A 153 -5.67 -17.49 1.81
CA LYS A 153 -4.34 -17.47 2.45
C LYS A 153 -3.82 -16.04 2.63
N TYR A 154 -3.94 -15.21 1.59
CA TYR A 154 -3.55 -13.80 1.65
C TYR A 154 -4.34 -13.05 2.72
N MET A 155 -5.67 -13.21 2.74
CA MET A 155 -6.54 -12.55 3.71
C MET A 155 -6.20 -12.98 5.15
N SER A 156 -6.00 -14.28 5.39
CA SER A 156 -5.62 -14.80 6.72
C SER A 156 -4.27 -14.20 7.17
N ARG A 157 -3.28 -14.16 6.27
CA ARG A 157 -1.97 -13.55 6.55
C ARG A 157 -2.13 -12.07 6.90
N MET A 158 -2.92 -11.32 6.15
CA MET A 158 -3.17 -9.89 6.42
C MET A 158 -3.85 -9.70 7.78
N MET A 159 -4.86 -10.51 8.12
CA MET A 159 -5.55 -10.41 9.41
C MET A 159 -4.59 -10.71 10.58
N VAL A 160 -3.82 -11.79 10.50
CA VAL A 160 -2.80 -12.11 11.53
C VAL A 160 -1.81 -10.98 11.66
N SER A 161 -1.29 -10.45 10.55
CA SER A 161 -0.33 -9.34 10.58
C SER A 161 -0.93 -8.08 11.21
N ILE A 162 -2.13 -7.67 10.78
CA ILE A 162 -2.79 -6.45 11.29
C ILE A 162 -3.09 -6.54 12.79
N PHE A 163 -3.55 -7.68 13.30
CA PHE A 163 -3.98 -7.80 14.70
C PHE A 163 -2.85 -8.23 15.65
N LEU A 164 -1.90 -9.06 15.19
CA LEU A 164 -0.93 -9.71 16.06
C LEU A 164 0.53 -9.29 15.79
N ILE A 165 0.88 -8.79 14.62
CA ILE A 165 2.27 -8.44 14.30
C ILE A 165 2.49 -6.94 14.35
N GLN A 166 1.77 -6.19 13.53
CA GLN A 166 2.00 -4.75 13.38
C GLN A 166 1.75 -3.92 14.65
N PRO A 167 0.75 -4.24 15.49
CA PRO A 167 0.54 -3.51 16.75
C PRO A 167 1.67 -3.66 17.75
N PHE A 168 2.41 -4.77 17.71
CA PHE A 168 3.50 -5.07 18.66
C PHE A 168 4.89 -4.85 18.08
N ARG A 169 4.99 -4.47 16.82
CA ARG A 169 6.27 -4.15 16.19
C ARG A 169 6.89 -2.92 16.88
N LYS A 170 8.20 -2.95 17.15
CA LYS A 170 8.92 -1.79 17.72
C LYS A 170 8.81 -0.60 16.75
N VAL A 171 8.49 0.55 17.29
CA VAL A 171 8.36 1.83 16.58
C VAL A 171 9.58 2.67 16.83
#